data_13fb719c7a07a091bd5b7d0905e8b962
#
_entry.id   13fb719c7a07a091bd5b7d0905e8b962
#
_cell.length_a   1.000
_cell.length_b   1.000
_cell.length_c   1.000
_cell.angle_alpha   90.00
_cell.angle_beta   90.00
_cell.angle_gamma   90.00
#
_symmetry.space_group_name_H-M   'P 1'
#
loop_
_entity.id
_entity.type
_entity.pdbx_description
1 polymer ?
#
loop_
_entity_poly.entity_id
_entity_poly.type
_entity_poly.pdbx_seq_one_letter_code
_entity_poly.pdbx_strand_id
1 'polypeptide(L)'
;PAAPEIYNDLGFTPHVDGEPFNTYRGLVMAGYQGWFGAPGDGCPHSDHSNTAWYHYRENDRFEPGVLRNSIDFWPDMSEYETQYTPGKFILPNGEKATVFSSYDESTVMLHFKWMKDYGLDGVFMQRFVGEVINNPDGKAHFNKVLASAMKASNQYQRAICVMYDL
;
A
#
# COMPACT_ATOMS: atom_id res chain seq x y z
N PRO A 1 1.65 24.99 9.97
CA PRO A 1 0.38 25.58 10.37
C PRO A 1 0.04 25.14 11.79
N ALA A 2 -0.57 26.06 12.59
CA ALA A 2 -1.02 25.70 13.94
C ALA A 2 -2.08 24.60 13.83
N ALA A 3 -2.07 23.67 14.80
CA ALA A 3 -3.09 22.64 14.87
C ALA A 3 -4.47 23.27 14.97
N PRO A 4 -5.49 22.68 14.34
CA PRO A 4 -6.87 23.17 14.47
C PRO A 4 -7.30 23.19 15.95
N GLU A 5 -8.01 24.23 16.36
CA GLU A 5 -8.51 24.38 17.76
C GLU A 5 -9.30 23.16 18.25
N ILE A 6 -9.94 22.44 17.34
CA ILE A 6 -10.70 21.22 17.65
C ILE A 6 -9.88 20.14 18.38
N TYR A 7 -8.57 20.09 18.18
CA TYR A 7 -7.71 19.14 18.90
C TYR A 7 -7.63 19.44 20.41
N ASN A 8 -7.65 20.72 20.76
CA ASN A 8 -7.62 21.14 22.16
C ASN A 8 -8.93 20.74 22.87
N ASP A 9 -10.07 20.89 22.20
CA ASP A 9 -11.38 20.53 22.75
C ASP A 9 -11.54 19.02 22.96
N LEU A 10 -10.89 18.23 22.15
CA LEU A 10 -10.89 16.74 22.25
C LEU A 10 -9.82 16.21 23.22
N GLY A 11 -8.99 17.09 23.79
CA GLY A 11 -7.91 16.70 24.69
C GLY A 11 -6.76 15.93 24.02
N PHE A 12 -6.59 16.13 22.70
CA PHE A 12 -5.49 15.54 21.95
C PHE A 12 -4.38 16.56 21.73
N THR A 13 -3.14 16.08 21.78
CA THR A 13 -1.97 16.85 21.43
C THR A 13 -1.50 16.40 20.05
N PRO A 14 -1.37 17.32 19.09
CA PRO A 14 -0.82 16.98 17.78
C PRO A 14 0.58 16.38 17.91
N HIS A 15 0.89 15.41 17.03
CA HIS A 15 2.23 14.85 16.97
C HIS A 15 3.25 15.91 16.50
N VAL A 16 4.43 15.88 17.10
CA VAL A 16 5.56 16.73 16.70
C VAL A 16 6.53 15.86 15.90
N ASP A 17 6.83 16.27 14.67
CA ASP A 17 7.79 15.56 13.81
C ASP A 17 9.15 15.42 14.51
N GLY A 18 9.68 14.20 14.48
CA GLY A 18 10.94 13.84 15.14
C GLY A 18 10.78 13.23 16.53
N GLU A 19 9.63 13.35 17.15
CA GLU A 19 9.33 12.73 18.45
C GLU A 19 8.75 11.32 18.30
N PRO A 20 8.99 10.41 19.25
CA PRO A 20 8.37 9.09 19.24
C PRO A 20 6.85 9.16 19.34
N PHE A 21 6.15 8.29 18.62
CA PHE A 21 4.70 8.10 18.78
C PHE A 21 4.41 7.30 20.07
N ASN A 22 3.98 7.98 21.10
CA ASN A 22 3.65 7.36 22.39
C ASN A 22 2.19 6.85 22.44
N THR A 23 1.34 7.32 21.56
CA THR A 23 -0.06 6.95 21.43
C THR A 23 -0.53 7.22 20.00
N TYR A 24 -1.58 6.55 19.57
CA TYR A 24 -2.25 6.85 18.30
C TYR A 24 -3.50 7.73 18.48
N ARG A 25 -3.79 8.16 19.70
CA ARG A 25 -4.90 9.10 19.95
C ARG A 25 -4.60 10.44 19.29
N GLY A 26 -5.58 10.96 18.56
CA GLY A 26 -5.45 12.22 17.83
C GLY A 26 -4.69 12.13 16.52
N LEU A 27 -4.19 10.95 16.13
CA LEU A 27 -3.53 10.74 14.85
C LEU A 27 -4.55 10.42 13.75
N VAL A 28 -4.29 10.90 12.54
CA VAL A 28 -5.00 10.50 11.33
C VAL A 28 -4.32 9.25 10.77
N MET A 29 -4.93 8.10 11.00
CA MET A 29 -4.39 6.79 10.61
C MET A 29 -5.19 6.19 9.47
N ALA A 30 -4.51 5.65 8.46
CA ALA A 30 -5.13 4.96 7.33
C ALA A 30 -4.97 3.44 7.43
N GLY A 31 -5.92 2.67 6.89
CA GLY A 31 -5.72 1.24 6.63
C GLY A 31 -4.76 1.05 5.46
N TYR A 32 -3.78 0.17 5.61
CA TYR A 32 -2.80 -0.15 4.56
C TYR A 32 -2.75 -1.66 4.34
N GLN A 33 -3.23 -2.10 3.19
CA GLN A 33 -3.35 -3.52 2.89
C GLN A 33 -2.08 -4.12 2.28
N GLY A 34 -1.42 -3.40 1.38
CA GLY A 34 -0.14 -3.81 0.80
C GLY A 34 -0.20 -5.14 0.03
N TRP A 35 -1.29 -5.40 -0.65
CA TRP A 35 -1.57 -6.71 -1.25
C TRP A 35 -1.42 -6.78 -2.78
N PHE A 36 -1.23 -5.65 -3.47
CA PHE A 36 -1.10 -5.65 -4.92
C PHE A 36 0.21 -6.27 -5.37
N GLY A 37 0.15 -7.14 -6.36
CA GLY A 37 1.30 -7.76 -7.00
C GLY A 37 1.19 -7.74 -8.52
N ALA A 38 2.34 -7.81 -9.19
CA ALA A 38 2.42 -7.78 -10.65
C ALA A 38 3.42 -8.83 -11.17
N PRO A 39 3.25 -9.33 -12.39
CA PRO A 39 4.22 -10.25 -13.01
C PRO A 39 5.61 -9.61 -13.07
N GLY A 40 6.62 -10.32 -12.57
CA GLY A 40 8.01 -9.86 -12.61
C GLY A 40 8.43 -8.96 -11.44
N ASP A 41 7.59 -8.75 -10.43
CA ASP A 41 7.93 -8.00 -9.22
C ASP A 41 8.82 -8.79 -8.22
N GLY A 42 9.06 -10.07 -8.52
CA GLY A 42 9.82 -10.98 -7.67
C GLY A 42 9.05 -11.50 -6.46
N CYS A 43 7.75 -11.21 -6.36
CA CYS A 43 6.91 -11.78 -5.34
C CYS A 43 6.69 -13.29 -5.57
N PRO A 44 6.78 -14.15 -4.55
CA PRO A 44 6.53 -15.58 -4.70
C PRO A 44 5.15 -15.90 -5.29
N HIS A 45 4.13 -15.09 -5.02
CA HIS A 45 2.81 -15.23 -5.64
C HIS A 45 2.81 -15.00 -7.15
N SER A 46 3.73 -14.16 -7.66
CA SER A 46 3.78 -13.83 -9.07
C SER A 46 4.50 -14.88 -9.92
N ASP A 47 5.29 -15.76 -9.30
CA ASP A 47 6.07 -16.76 -10.04
C ASP A 47 5.30 -18.04 -10.35
N HIS A 48 4.15 -18.27 -9.72
CA HIS A 48 3.46 -19.55 -9.76
C HIS A 48 2.38 -19.71 -10.82
N SER A 49 2.06 -18.66 -11.58
CA SER A 49 1.11 -18.80 -12.70
C SER A 49 1.07 -17.55 -13.57
N ASN A 50 0.46 -17.65 -14.76
CA ASN A 50 0.00 -16.52 -15.57
C ASN A 50 -0.99 -15.59 -14.83
N THR A 51 -1.14 -15.75 -13.53
CA THR A 51 -2.12 -15.14 -12.65
C THR A 51 -1.51 -14.09 -11.71
N ALA A 52 -0.35 -13.63 -12.04
CA ALA A 52 0.50 -12.76 -11.22
C ALA A 52 -0.04 -11.34 -10.94
N TRP A 53 -1.17 -10.96 -11.47
CA TRP A 53 -1.84 -9.68 -11.18
C TRP A 53 -2.64 -9.77 -9.87
N TYR A 54 -1.96 -9.99 -8.75
CA TYR A 54 -2.55 -10.21 -7.46
C TYR A 54 -3.33 -8.98 -6.99
N HIS A 55 -4.60 -9.17 -6.60
CA HIS A 55 -5.57 -8.14 -6.25
C HIS A 55 -5.93 -7.10 -7.33
N TYR A 56 -5.30 -7.13 -8.51
CA TYR A 56 -5.75 -6.35 -9.66
C TYR A 56 -6.86 -7.04 -10.46
N ARG A 57 -7.04 -8.33 -10.26
CA ARG A 57 -7.98 -9.18 -10.99
C ARG A 57 -8.76 -10.10 -10.08
N GLU A 58 -9.93 -10.49 -10.53
CA GLU A 58 -10.58 -11.73 -10.11
C GLU A 58 -10.48 -12.75 -11.24
N ASN A 59 -10.20 -14.01 -10.91
CA ASN A 59 -9.88 -15.06 -11.88
C ASN A 59 -8.62 -14.71 -12.71
N ASP A 60 -8.33 -15.43 -13.74
CA ASP A 60 -7.00 -15.48 -14.35
C ASP A 60 -6.63 -14.34 -15.31
N ARG A 61 -7.40 -13.27 -15.42
CA ARG A 61 -7.16 -12.24 -16.43
C ARG A 61 -7.34 -10.82 -15.91
N PHE A 62 -6.31 -10.02 -16.07
CA PHE A 62 -6.36 -8.58 -15.87
C PHE A 62 -6.32 -7.89 -17.25
N GLU A 63 -7.49 -7.69 -17.84
CA GLU A 63 -7.66 -7.12 -19.17
C GLU A 63 -9.01 -6.41 -19.31
N PRO A 64 -9.15 -5.46 -20.28
CA PRO A 64 -10.41 -4.77 -20.53
C PRO A 64 -11.55 -5.73 -20.87
N GLY A 65 -12.75 -5.43 -20.40
CA GLY A 65 -13.97 -6.22 -20.68
C GLY A 65 -14.13 -7.48 -19.83
N VAL A 66 -13.22 -7.76 -18.92
CA VAL A 66 -13.40 -8.78 -17.89
C VAL A 66 -14.20 -8.17 -16.75
N LEU A 67 -15.34 -8.79 -16.42
CA LEU A 67 -16.35 -8.27 -15.47
C LEU A 67 -15.85 -8.09 -14.02
N ARG A 68 -14.67 -8.57 -13.70
CA ARG A 68 -14.14 -8.61 -12.33
C ARG A 68 -12.69 -8.18 -12.25
N ASN A 69 -12.38 -7.04 -12.85
CA ASN A 69 -11.18 -6.30 -12.47
C ASN A 69 -11.44 -5.67 -11.09
N SER A 70 -10.48 -5.81 -10.18
CA SER A 70 -10.64 -5.39 -8.79
C SER A 70 -10.29 -3.91 -8.57
N ILE A 71 -10.12 -3.12 -9.63
CA ILE A 71 -9.84 -1.70 -9.54
C ILE A 71 -10.92 -0.89 -10.25
N ASP A 72 -11.43 0.12 -9.57
CA ASP A 72 -12.45 1.05 -10.09
C ASP A 72 -11.82 2.30 -10.68
N PHE A 73 -10.66 2.71 -10.14
CA PHE A 73 -9.90 3.87 -10.60
C PHE A 73 -8.49 3.47 -10.96
N TRP A 74 -7.97 4.05 -12.06
CA TRP A 74 -6.58 3.85 -12.43
C TRP A 74 -5.69 4.73 -11.55
N PRO A 75 -4.62 4.17 -10.92
CA PRO A 75 -3.73 4.98 -10.10
C PRO A 75 -2.95 5.99 -10.96
N ASP A 76 -2.65 7.15 -10.39
CA ASP A 76 -1.66 8.05 -10.96
C ASP A 76 -0.27 7.44 -10.76
N MET A 77 0.37 7.05 -11.84
CA MET A 77 1.65 6.36 -11.82
C MET A 77 2.86 7.28 -12.01
N SER A 78 2.66 8.60 -12.05
CA SER A 78 3.69 9.58 -12.43
C SER A 78 4.90 9.62 -11.48
N GLU A 79 4.71 9.32 -10.19
CA GLU A 79 5.78 9.31 -9.19
C GLU A 79 6.35 7.92 -8.88
N TYR A 80 5.78 6.84 -9.44
CA TYR A 80 6.26 5.49 -9.17
C TYR A 80 7.53 5.19 -9.96
N GLU A 81 8.57 4.73 -9.24
CA GLU A 81 9.85 4.34 -9.83
C GLU A 81 9.72 3.06 -10.67
N THR A 82 8.99 2.08 -10.16
CA THR A 82 8.76 0.80 -10.82
C THR A 82 7.30 0.67 -11.23
N GLN A 83 7.07 0.33 -12.49
CA GLN A 83 5.74 0.26 -13.09
C GLN A 83 5.58 -1.01 -13.92
N TYR A 84 4.40 -1.60 -13.88
CA TYR A 84 4.07 -2.85 -14.56
C TYR A 84 2.93 -2.63 -15.55
N THR A 85 3.09 -3.14 -16.78
CA THR A 85 2.11 -2.94 -17.86
C THR A 85 1.25 -4.18 -18.04
N PRO A 86 -0.06 -4.14 -17.79
CA PRO A 86 -0.97 -5.25 -18.08
C PRO A 86 -1.28 -5.42 -19.57
N GLY A 87 -0.72 -4.61 -20.41
CA GLY A 87 -0.59 -4.78 -21.86
C GLY A 87 -1.81 -4.38 -22.69
N LYS A 88 -3.02 -4.57 -22.22
CA LYS A 88 -4.26 -4.35 -22.98
C LYS A 88 -5.04 -3.10 -22.58
N PHE A 89 -4.68 -2.46 -21.47
CA PHE A 89 -5.32 -1.23 -21.03
C PHE A 89 -4.64 -0.01 -21.67
N ILE A 90 -5.45 0.84 -22.26
CA ILE A 90 -5.03 2.10 -22.86
C ILE A 90 -5.73 3.25 -22.16
N LEU A 91 -4.96 4.23 -21.71
CA LEU A 91 -5.47 5.44 -21.07
C LEU A 91 -6.14 6.36 -22.11
N PRO A 92 -6.97 7.32 -21.68
CA PRO A 92 -7.64 8.26 -22.61
C PRO A 92 -6.67 9.07 -23.48
N ASN A 93 -5.43 9.26 -23.04
CA ASN A 93 -4.38 9.94 -23.81
C ASN A 93 -3.70 9.03 -24.87
N GLY A 94 -4.10 7.76 -24.98
CA GLY A 94 -3.55 6.78 -25.90
C GLY A 94 -2.32 6.01 -25.41
N GLU A 95 -1.85 6.29 -24.20
CA GLU A 95 -0.73 5.57 -23.61
C GLU A 95 -1.16 4.24 -22.99
N LYS A 96 -0.22 3.30 -22.88
CA LYS A 96 -0.44 2.06 -22.15
C LYS A 96 -0.56 2.37 -20.65
N ALA A 97 -1.61 1.86 -20.03
CA ALA A 97 -1.77 1.97 -18.60
C ALA A 97 -0.76 1.10 -17.85
N THR A 98 -0.28 1.60 -16.74
CA THR A 98 0.63 0.90 -15.83
C THR A 98 0.08 0.85 -14.41
N VAL A 99 0.54 -0.10 -13.61
CA VAL A 99 0.20 -0.25 -12.18
C VAL A 99 1.46 -0.51 -11.37
N PHE A 100 1.35 -0.44 -10.05
CA PHE A 100 2.45 -0.70 -9.12
C PHE A 100 2.38 -2.10 -8.52
N SER A 101 3.45 -2.55 -7.87
CA SER A 101 3.42 -3.67 -6.93
C SER A 101 3.71 -3.18 -5.51
N SER A 102 2.96 -3.69 -4.55
CA SER A 102 3.24 -3.46 -3.12
C SER A 102 4.49 -4.20 -2.65
N TYR A 103 4.96 -5.19 -3.41
CA TYR A 103 6.18 -5.92 -3.12
C TYR A 103 7.44 -5.10 -3.35
N ASP A 104 7.36 -4.05 -4.17
CA ASP A 104 8.46 -3.11 -4.38
C ASP A 104 8.63 -2.19 -3.17
N GLU A 105 9.84 -2.14 -2.64
CA GLU A 105 10.17 -1.23 -1.53
C GLU A 105 9.93 0.23 -1.92
N SER A 106 10.29 0.62 -3.15
CA SER A 106 10.11 1.98 -3.67
C SER A 106 8.64 2.43 -3.65
N THR A 107 7.70 1.51 -3.97
CA THR A 107 6.26 1.76 -3.87
C THR A 107 5.83 2.09 -2.43
N VAL A 108 6.25 1.26 -1.49
CA VAL A 108 5.91 1.48 -0.06
C VAL A 108 6.53 2.78 0.45
N MET A 109 7.78 3.05 0.09
CA MET A 109 8.48 4.29 0.45
C MET A 109 7.74 5.52 -0.08
N LEU A 110 7.28 5.48 -1.33
CA LEU A 110 6.51 6.56 -1.95
C LEU A 110 5.18 6.80 -1.21
N HIS A 111 4.46 5.74 -0.86
CA HIS A 111 3.20 5.86 -0.12
C HIS A 111 3.40 6.56 1.24
N PHE A 112 4.45 6.20 1.97
CA PHE A 112 4.76 6.85 3.25
C PHE A 112 5.25 8.29 3.09
N LYS A 113 5.96 8.59 1.98
CA LYS A 113 6.29 9.97 1.61
C LYS A 113 5.00 10.79 1.42
N TRP A 114 4.05 10.27 0.65
CA TRP A 114 2.76 10.94 0.45
C TRP A 114 1.98 11.13 1.75
N MET A 115 1.99 10.13 2.65
CA MET A 115 1.38 10.30 3.98
C MET A 115 1.96 11.52 4.71
N LYS A 116 3.28 11.69 4.67
CA LYS A 116 3.93 12.84 5.25
C LYS A 116 3.52 14.13 4.54
N ASP A 117 3.58 14.15 3.22
CA ASP A 117 3.31 15.34 2.41
C ASP A 117 1.85 15.81 2.52
N TYR A 118 0.92 14.88 2.72
CA TYR A 118 -0.52 15.15 2.76
C TYR A 118 -1.15 15.06 4.16
N GLY A 119 -0.34 14.96 5.21
CA GLY A 119 -0.82 15.08 6.60
C GLY A 119 -1.48 13.83 7.17
N LEU A 120 -1.16 12.65 6.67
CA LEU A 120 -1.52 11.38 7.30
C LEU A 120 -0.41 11.00 8.30
N ASP A 121 -0.79 10.70 9.54
CA ASP A 121 0.18 10.43 10.61
C ASP A 121 0.72 9.00 10.57
N GLY A 122 0.00 8.06 9.96
CA GLY A 122 0.47 6.70 9.87
C GLY A 122 -0.56 5.69 9.39
N VAL A 123 -0.26 4.40 9.61
CA VAL A 123 -1.05 3.30 9.09
C VAL A 123 -1.34 2.20 10.10
N PHE A 124 -2.48 1.55 9.91
CA PHE A 124 -2.76 0.21 10.40
C PHE A 124 -2.43 -0.78 9.27
N MET A 125 -1.29 -1.47 9.41
CA MET A 125 -0.83 -2.47 8.45
C MET A 125 -1.67 -3.73 8.58
N GLN A 126 -2.51 -3.99 7.59
CA GLN A 126 -3.37 -5.16 7.57
C GLN A 126 -2.58 -6.42 7.19
N ARG A 127 -2.77 -7.48 7.98
CA ARG A 127 -2.21 -8.81 7.73
C ARG A 127 -3.34 -9.83 7.77
N PHE A 128 -3.57 -10.48 6.66
CA PHE A 128 -4.59 -11.52 6.54
C PHE A 128 -4.08 -12.81 7.18
N VAL A 129 -4.74 -13.25 8.26
CA VAL A 129 -4.31 -14.42 9.04
C VAL A 129 -4.25 -15.67 8.17
N GLY A 130 -5.22 -15.88 7.29
CA GLY A 130 -5.23 -17.00 6.36
C GLY A 130 -4.00 -17.05 5.45
N GLU A 131 -3.58 -15.90 4.93
CA GLU A 131 -2.39 -15.78 4.08
C GLU A 131 -1.09 -15.98 4.87
N VAL A 132 -1.04 -15.51 6.11
CA VAL A 132 0.18 -15.59 6.92
C VAL A 132 0.41 -16.97 7.53
N ILE A 133 -0.66 -17.69 7.89
CA ILE A 133 -0.56 -18.99 8.57
C ILE A 133 -0.49 -20.14 7.56
N ASN A 134 -1.33 -20.13 6.54
CA ASN A 134 -1.57 -21.27 5.67
C ASN A 134 -0.88 -21.17 4.31
N ASN A 135 -0.35 -20.00 3.95
CA ASN A 135 0.25 -19.73 2.66
C ASN A 135 1.69 -19.20 2.83
N PRO A 136 2.73 -20.03 2.60
CA PRO A 136 4.12 -19.59 2.72
C PRO A 136 4.47 -18.39 1.83
N ASP A 137 3.92 -18.36 0.60
CA ASP A 137 4.17 -17.29 -0.37
C ASP A 137 3.47 -16.00 0.06
N GLY A 138 2.23 -16.10 0.54
CA GLY A 138 1.51 -14.99 1.16
C GLY A 138 2.24 -14.44 2.38
N LYS A 139 2.73 -15.31 3.23
CA LYS A 139 3.56 -14.93 4.37
C LYS A 139 4.81 -14.17 3.95
N ALA A 140 5.51 -14.64 2.92
CA ALA A 140 6.73 -13.99 2.40
C ALA A 140 6.40 -12.60 1.84
N HIS A 141 5.31 -12.49 1.05
CA HIS A 141 4.82 -11.22 0.53
C HIS A 141 4.55 -10.22 1.66
N PHE A 142 3.65 -10.54 2.58
CA PHE A 142 3.26 -9.63 3.66
C PHE A 142 4.39 -9.31 4.63
N ASN A 143 5.34 -10.22 4.83
CA ASN A 143 6.53 -9.94 5.63
C ASN A 143 7.44 -8.91 4.97
N LYS A 144 7.66 -9.01 3.65
CA LYS A 144 8.46 -8.03 2.92
C LYS A 144 7.79 -6.66 2.91
N VAL A 145 6.49 -6.60 2.62
CA VAL A 145 5.73 -5.34 2.64
C VAL A 145 5.79 -4.68 4.02
N LEU A 146 5.62 -5.47 5.10
CA LEU A 146 5.74 -4.96 6.46
C LEU A 146 7.16 -4.44 6.74
N ALA A 147 8.20 -5.15 6.33
CA ALA A 147 9.59 -4.70 6.52
C ALA A 147 9.84 -3.38 5.78
N SER A 148 9.36 -3.25 4.53
CA SER A 148 9.43 -2.00 3.77
C SER A 148 8.67 -0.87 4.44
N ALA A 149 7.47 -1.16 4.99
CA ALA A 149 6.67 -0.18 5.72
C ALA A 149 7.34 0.28 7.02
N MET A 150 7.98 -0.62 7.77
CA MET A 150 8.74 -0.26 8.97
C MET A 150 9.94 0.63 8.62
N LYS A 151 10.64 0.36 7.52
CA LYS A 151 11.72 1.20 7.03
C LYS A 151 11.21 2.59 6.60
N ALA A 152 10.10 2.63 5.85
CA ALA A 152 9.46 3.87 5.42
C ALA A 152 8.91 4.69 6.59
N SER A 153 8.30 4.04 7.57
CA SER A 153 7.85 4.65 8.83
C SER A 153 8.97 5.38 9.54
N ASN A 154 10.13 4.74 9.69
CA ASN A 154 11.31 5.37 10.28
C ASN A 154 11.82 6.56 9.46
N GLN A 155 11.88 6.41 8.12
CA GLN A 155 12.41 7.46 7.24
C GLN A 155 11.51 8.70 7.19
N TYR A 156 10.20 8.50 7.12
CA TYR A 156 9.22 9.59 6.99
C TYR A 156 8.55 9.95 8.30
N GLN A 157 8.95 9.30 9.39
CA GLN A 157 8.41 9.53 10.74
C GLN A 157 6.88 9.44 10.77
N ARG A 158 6.38 8.30 10.31
CA ARG A 158 4.96 7.98 10.34
C ARG A 158 4.68 6.84 11.31
N ALA A 159 3.57 6.92 12.02
CA ALA A 159 3.16 5.87 12.94
C ALA A 159 2.83 4.57 12.18
N ILE A 160 3.11 3.43 12.80
CA ILE A 160 2.77 2.13 12.24
C ILE A 160 2.24 1.20 13.34
N CYS A 161 1.10 0.57 13.07
CA CYS A 161 0.52 -0.48 13.89
C CYS A 161 0.22 -1.69 13.02
N VAL A 162 0.41 -2.89 13.56
CA VAL A 162 0.02 -4.11 12.87
C VAL A 162 -1.42 -4.47 13.24
N MET A 163 -2.24 -4.74 12.23
CA MET A 163 -3.62 -5.16 12.39
C MET A 163 -3.80 -6.52 11.71
N TYR A 164 -4.37 -7.48 12.43
CA TYR A 164 -4.70 -8.79 11.86
C TYR A 164 -6.18 -8.86 11.48
N ASP A 165 -6.42 -9.31 10.26
CA ASP A 165 -7.74 -9.66 9.73
C ASP A 165 -7.93 -11.17 9.86
N LEU A 166 -9.01 -11.60 10.58
CA LEU A 166 -9.29 -12.98 10.99
C LEU A 166 -10.21 -13.70 10.01
#